data_942eb58efdb14299110059828cf91735
#
_entry.id   942eb58efdb14299110059828cf91735
#
_cell.length_a   1.000
_cell.length_b   1.000
_cell.length_c   1.000
_cell.angle_alpha   90.00
_cell.angle_beta   90.00
_cell.angle_gamma   90.00
#
_symmetry.space_group_name_H-M   'P 1'
#
loop_
_entity.id
_entity.type
_entity.pdbx_description
1 polymer ?
#
loop_
_entity_poly.entity_id
_entity_poly.type
_entity_poly.pdbx_seq_one_letter_code
_entity_poly.pdbx_strand_id
1 'polypeptide(L)'
;MGVMGWSQGGRLALLTAARNEVFTSVLTWAGAYDQKGNEAEQYAIAKENGYYEVTYDWREPLKQSPAYYECAMSIDYPAEVAKIKVPLLAINGKADTTVVPETAQKIVDAAVNSPDAEVLLLDGADHTFCVFSGDDTVLKTLVQDTIDWFKKTL
;
A
#
# COMPACT_ATOMS: atom_id res chain seq x y z
N MET A 1 6.89 -8.67 16.03
CA MET A 1 7.38 -8.81 14.63
C MET A 1 6.70 -7.74 13.78
N GLY A 2 7.46 -6.97 12.99
CA GLY A 2 6.90 -6.01 12.05
C GLY A 2 6.48 -6.66 10.75
N VAL A 3 5.49 -6.09 10.08
CA VAL A 3 5.11 -6.40 8.69
C VAL A 3 5.12 -5.14 7.86
N MET A 4 5.67 -5.21 6.66
CA MET A 4 5.64 -4.10 5.72
C MET A 4 5.37 -4.57 4.29
N GLY A 5 4.95 -3.64 3.46
CA GLY A 5 4.75 -3.92 2.05
C GLY A 5 4.67 -2.66 1.19
N TRP A 6 5.02 -2.80 -0.08
CA TRP A 6 4.96 -1.75 -1.09
C TRP A 6 3.79 -1.97 -2.05
N SER A 7 3.09 -0.89 -2.42
CA SER A 7 1.99 -0.91 -3.39
C SER A 7 0.92 -1.95 -3.01
N GLN A 8 0.63 -2.93 -3.84
CA GLN A 8 -0.25 -4.06 -3.49
C GLN A 8 0.25 -4.85 -2.27
N GLY A 9 1.57 -4.95 -2.09
CA GLY A 9 2.17 -5.54 -0.87
C GLY A 9 1.82 -4.76 0.38
N GLY A 10 1.66 -3.43 0.29
CA GLY A 10 1.16 -2.58 1.38
C GLY A 10 -0.27 -2.94 1.78
N ARG A 11 -1.17 -3.13 0.79
CA ARG A 11 -2.52 -3.65 1.02
C ARG A 11 -2.50 -4.99 1.77
N LEU A 12 -1.63 -5.91 1.33
CA LEU A 12 -1.49 -7.21 1.99
C LEU A 12 -0.92 -7.09 3.41
N ALA A 13 0.03 -6.19 3.64
CA ALA A 13 0.58 -5.93 4.98
C ALA A 13 -0.51 -5.44 5.94
N LEU A 14 -1.38 -4.52 5.50
CA LEU A 14 -2.53 -4.06 6.29
C LEU A 14 -3.48 -5.20 6.65
N LEU A 15 -3.91 -6.00 5.65
CA LEU A 15 -4.81 -7.14 5.89
C LEU A 15 -4.17 -8.19 6.79
N THR A 16 -2.86 -8.42 6.64
CA THR A 16 -2.11 -9.38 7.44
C THR A 16 -2.03 -8.93 8.90
N ALA A 17 -1.72 -7.64 9.14
CA ALA A 17 -1.69 -7.07 10.49
C ALA A 17 -3.09 -7.05 11.14
N ALA A 18 -4.13 -6.75 10.35
CA ALA A 18 -5.52 -6.73 10.82
C ALA A 18 -6.04 -8.10 11.28
N ARG A 19 -5.48 -9.18 10.71
CA ARG A 19 -5.99 -10.56 10.90
C ARG A 19 -5.08 -11.46 11.74
N ASN A 20 -3.90 -10.97 12.14
CA ASN A 20 -2.92 -11.79 12.87
C ASN A 20 -2.26 -10.99 13.99
N GLU A 21 -2.43 -11.44 15.21
CA GLU A 21 -1.88 -10.80 16.42
C GLU A 21 -0.37 -11.01 16.59
N VAL A 22 0.27 -11.81 15.73
CA VAL A 22 1.73 -12.03 15.78
C VAL A 22 2.52 -10.76 15.39
N PHE A 23 1.88 -9.85 14.63
CA PHE A 23 2.50 -8.59 14.23
C PHE A 23 2.26 -7.53 15.30
N THR A 24 3.31 -6.79 15.61
CA THR A 24 3.33 -5.74 16.66
C THR A 24 3.59 -4.36 16.06
N SER A 25 3.81 -4.26 14.75
CA SER A 25 3.96 -3.02 14.01
C SER A 25 3.66 -3.26 12.53
N VAL A 26 3.07 -2.30 11.83
CA VAL A 26 2.80 -2.36 10.38
C VAL A 26 3.26 -1.08 9.70
N LEU A 27 3.82 -1.24 8.50
CA LEU A 27 4.28 -0.14 7.67
C LEU A 27 3.91 -0.36 6.20
N THR A 28 3.50 0.70 5.50
CA THR A 28 3.26 0.65 4.05
C THR A 28 4.13 1.64 3.29
N TRP A 29 4.68 1.22 2.17
CA TRP A 29 5.31 2.07 1.15
C TRP A 29 4.35 2.21 -0.02
N ALA A 30 3.84 3.43 -0.28
CA ALA A 30 2.86 3.68 -1.33
C ALA A 30 1.76 2.59 -1.34
N GLY A 31 1.23 2.28 -0.16
CA GLY A 31 0.30 1.17 0.03
C GLY A 31 -1.00 1.38 -0.73
N ALA A 32 -1.30 0.48 -1.66
CA ALA A 32 -2.61 0.45 -2.28
C ALA A 32 -3.67 0.18 -1.22
N TYR A 33 -4.77 0.93 -1.26
CA TYR A 33 -5.84 0.81 -0.26
C TYR A 33 -7.19 0.60 -0.95
N ASP A 34 -8.06 1.56 -0.93
CA ASP A 34 -9.35 1.53 -1.58
C ASP A 34 -9.23 2.17 -2.99
N GLN A 35 -9.01 1.35 -4.00
CA GLN A 35 -8.89 1.78 -5.40
C GLN A 35 -10.22 1.59 -6.15
N LYS A 36 -11.30 2.20 -5.67
CA LYS A 36 -12.62 2.15 -6.32
C LYS A 36 -12.71 3.04 -7.57
N GLY A 37 -11.75 2.95 -8.49
CA GLY A 37 -11.79 3.73 -9.72
C GLY A 37 -12.32 2.91 -10.90
N ASN A 38 -11.46 2.07 -11.45
CA ASN A 38 -11.73 1.34 -12.69
C ASN A 38 -11.89 -0.18 -12.48
N GLU A 39 -11.97 -0.66 -11.25
CA GLU A 39 -12.01 -2.10 -10.96
C GLU A 39 -13.20 -2.81 -11.61
N ALA A 40 -14.37 -2.17 -11.66
CA ALA A 40 -15.54 -2.76 -12.29
C ALA A 40 -15.39 -2.92 -13.81
N GLU A 41 -14.79 -1.93 -14.49
CA GLU A 41 -14.51 -1.97 -15.94
C GLU A 41 -13.40 -2.99 -16.22
N GLN A 42 -12.32 -2.97 -15.47
CA GLN A 42 -11.21 -3.91 -15.58
C GLN A 42 -11.67 -5.35 -15.33
N TYR A 43 -12.55 -5.55 -14.36
CA TYR A 43 -13.17 -6.84 -14.08
C TYR A 43 -14.03 -7.33 -15.24
N ALA A 44 -14.85 -6.46 -15.85
CA ALA A 44 -15.66 -6.81 -17.02
C ALA A 44 -14.78 -7.29 -18.18
N ILE A 45 -13.69 -6.56 -18.48
CA ILE A 45 -12.69 -6.93 -19.48
C ILE A 45 -12.01 -8.26 -19.12
N ALA A 46 -11.64 -8.44 -17.86
CA ALA A 46 -11.01 -9.67 -17.38
C ALA A 46 -11.94 -10.87 -17.53
N LYS A 47 -13.24 -10.70 -17.29
CA LYS A 47 -14.23 -11.78 -17.49
C LYS A 47 -14.39 -12.17 -18.95
N GLU A 48 -14.36 -11.21 -19.86
CA GLU A 48 -14.50 -11.46 -21.29
C GLU A 48 -13.25 -12.15 -21.87
N ASN A 49 -12.04 -11.66 -21.51
CA ASN A 49 -10.78 -12.07 -22.12
C ASN A 49 -9.99 -13.10 -21.27
N GLY A 50 -10.48 -13.48 -20.08
CA GLY A 50 -9.78 -14.32 -19.13
C GLY A 50 -8.78 -13.56 -18.26
N TYR A 51 -8.40 -12.34 -18.61
CA TYR A 51 -7.56 -11.43 -17.83
C TYR A 51 -7.72 -9.98 -18.29
N TYR A 52 -7.35 -9.04 -17.41
CA TYR A 52 -7.04 -7.67 -17.74
C TYR A 52 -5.53 -7.45 -17.68
N GLU A 53 -4.94 -6.77 -18.64
CA GLU A 53 -3.51 -6.47 -18.68
C GLU A 53 -3.25 -5.07 -18.15
N VAL A 54 -2.48 -4.99 -17.05
CA VAL A 54 -2.02 -3.73 -16.47
C VAL A 54 -0.61 -3.45 -16.96
N THR A 55 -0.41 -2.30 -17.59
CA THR A 55 0.88 -1.85 -18.10
C THR A 55 1.50 -0.81 -17.16
N TYR A 56 2.82 -0.83 -17.06
CA TYR A 56 3.61 0.11 -16.27
C TYR A 56 4.86 0.50 -17.04
N ASP A 57 5.33 1.72 -16.89
CA ASP A 57 6.54 2.20 -17.58
C ASP A 57 7.84 1.59 -17.02
N TRP A 58 7.78 1.03 -15.80
CA TRP A 58 8.94 0.58 -15.05
C TRP A 58 9.04 -0.95 -14.86
N ARG A 59 8.09 -1.72 -15.43
CA ARG A 59 8.08 -3.19 -15.36
C ARG A 59 7.29 -3.80 -16.51
N GLU A 60 7.46 -5.12 -16.70
CA GLU A 60 6.65 -5.89 -17.63
C GLU A 60 5.16 -5.88 -17.24
N PRO A 61 4.26 -5.94 -18.24
CA PRO A 61 2.82 -6.00 -18.01
C PRO A 61 2.40 -7.14 -17.10
N LEU A 62 1.35 -6.90 -16.31
CA LEU A 62 0.75 -7.90 -15.44
C LEU A 62 -0.63 -8.31 -15.93
N LYS A 63 -0.89 -9.61 -15.96
CA LYS A 63 -2.21 -10.16 -16.23
C LYS A 63 -2.94 -10.42 -14.92
N GLN A 64 -4.07 -9.75 -14.72
CA GLN A 64 -4.94 -9.90 -13.56
C GLN A 64 -6.18 -10.69 -13.96
N SER A 65 -6.40 -11.84 -13.32
CA SER A 65 -7.54 -12.72 -13.58
C SER A 65 -8.86 -12.15 -13.01
N PRO A 66 -10.04 -12.62 -13.46
CA PRO A 66 -11.30 -12.26 -12.81
C PRO A 66 -11.32 -12.51 -11.30
N ALA A 67 -10.71 -13.62 -10.85
CA ALA A 67 -10.63 -13.96 -9.43
C ALA A 67 -9.87 -12.93 -8.58
N TYR A 68 -8.87 -12.23 -9.18
CA TYR A 68 -8.19 -11.12 -8.50
C TYR A 68 -9.17 -10.00 -8.15
N TYR A 69 -10.01 -9.59 -9.11
CA TYR A 69 -11.01 -8.53 -8.92
C TYR A 69 -12.11 -8.96 -7.95
N GLU A 70 -12.61 -10.19 -8.09
CA GLU A 70 -13.62 -10.75 -7.17
C GLU A 70 -13.14 -10.73 -5.73
N CYS A 71 -11.90 -11.14 -5.50
CA CYS A 71 -11.27 -11.07 -4.19
C CYS A 71 -11.11 -9.63 -3.71
N ALA A 72 -10.55 -8.74 -4.53
CA ALA A 72 -10.32 -7.35 -4.16
C ALA A 72 -11.61 -6.60 -3.81
N MET A 73 -12.67 -6.78 -4.62
CA MET A 73 -13.98 -6.14 -4.41
C MET A 73 -14.76 -6.73 -3.22
N SER A 74 -14.44 -7.95 -2.78
CA SER A 74 -15.11 -8.58 -1.62
C SER A 74 -14.61 -8.07 -0.28
N ILE A 75 -13.54 -7.28 -0.24
CA ILE A 75 -12.90 -6.82 0.99
C ILE A 75 -13.39 -5.40 1.32
N ASP A 76 -13.92 -5.22 2.51
CA ASP A 76 -14.17 -3.90 3.11
C ASP A 76 -12.88 -3.43 3.78
N TYR A 77 -12.02 -2.72 3.01
CA TYR A 77 -10.71 -2.27 3.47
C TYR A 77 -10.78 -1.35 4.69
N PRO A 78 -11.70 -0.35 4.76
CA PRO A 78 -11.87 0.44 5.97
C PRO A 78 -12.17 -0.41 7.21
N ALA A 79 -13.11 -1.34 7.11
CA ALA A 79 -13.46 -2.23 8.22
C ALA A 79 -12.32 -3.18 8.61
N GLU A 80 -11.50 -3.63 7.66
CA GLU A 80 -10.32 -4.44 7.95
C GLU A 80 -9.24 -3.60 8.65
N VAL A 81 -8.89 -2.42 8.12
CA VAL A 81 -7.85 -1.55 8.70
C VAL A 81 -8.24 -1.08 10.09
N ALA A 82 -9.53 -0.84 10.36
CA ALA A 82 -10.02 -0.52 11.70
C ALA A 82 -9.74 -1.62 12.75
N LYS A 83 -9.45 -2.86 12.34
CA LYS A 83 -9.08 -3.95 13.28
C LYS A 83 -7.63 -3.88 13.74
N ILE A 84 -6.77 -3.06 13.10
CA ILE A 84 -5.36 -2.91 13.46
C ILE A 84 -5.25 -2.24 14.84
N LYS A 85 -4.58 -2.93 15.77
CA LYS A 85 -4.39 -2.50 17.17
C LYS A 85 -2.91 -2.26 17.50
N VAL A 86 -2.08 -2.16 16.50
CA VAL A 86 -0.63 -1.97 16.61
C VAL A 86 -0.22 -0.68 15.90
N PRO A 87 0.96 -0.10 16.19
CA PRO A 87 1.46 1.07 15.48
C PRO A 87 1.47 0.88 13.97
N LEU A 88 1.05 1.92 13.23
CA LEU A 88 0.92 1.93 11.78
C LEU A 88 1.60 3.18 11.19
N LEU A 89 2.52 2.98 10.23
CA LEU A 89 3.07 4.07 9.43
C LEU A 89 2.71 3.88 7.95
N ALA A 90 2.11 4.90 7.35
CA ALA A 90 1.85 4.96 5.92
C ALA A 90 2.79 5.97 5.26
N ILE A 91 3.79 5.47 4.51
CA ILE A 91 4.73 6.31 3.75
C ILE A 91 4.27 6.38 2.29
N ASN A 92 4.21 7.60 1.73
CA ASN A 92 3.90 7.80 0.32
C ASN A 92 4.78 8.90 -0.29
N GLY A 93 4.95 8.83 -1.61
CA GLY A 93 5.63 9.87 -2.36
C GLY A 93 4.65 11.00 -2.76
N LYS A 94 5.06 12.26 -2.63
CA LYS A 94 4.21 13.39 -3.05
C LYS A 94 4.04 13.49 -4.58
N ALA A 95 4.93 12.89 -5.36
CA ALA A 95 4.84 12.82 -6.81
C ALA A 95 4.30 11.47 -7.32
N ASP A 96 3.78 10.61 -6.44
CA ASP A 96 3.19 9.32 -6.81
C ASP A 96 1.85 9.52 -7.54
N THR A 97 1.79 9.12 -8.81
CA THR A 97 0.59 9.18 -9.65
C THR A 97 -0.10 7.81 -9.78
N THR A 98 0.51 6.74 -9.26
CA THR A 98 -0.05 5.38 -9.28
C THR A 98 -0.90 5.13 -8.03
N VAL A 99 -0.33 5.41 -6.86
CA VAL A 99 -1.04 5.44 -5.58
C VAL A 99 -0.92 6.86 -5.04
N VAL A 100 -1.95 7.66 -5.25
CA VAL A 100 -1.92 9.09 -4.91
C VAL A 100 -1.64 9.32 -3.41
N PRO A 101 -0.92 10.41 -3.05
CA PRO A 101 -0.45 10.66 -1.69
C PRO A 101 -1.57 10.65 -0.63
N GLU A 102 -2.77 11.07 -1.00
CA GLU A 102 -3.95 11.10 -0.14
C GLU A 102 -4.36 9.69 0.36
N THR A 103 -3.89 8.65 -0.33
CA THR A 103 -4.14 7.26 0.08
C THR A 103 -3.50 6.94 1.43
N ALA A 104 -2.32 7.48 1.72
CA ALA A 104 -1.67 7.31 3.01
C ALA A 104 -2.54 7.88 4.16
N GLN A 105 -3.15 9.06 3.95
CA GLN A 105 -4.06 9.65 4.93
C GLN A 105 -5.32 8.79 5.12
N LYS A 106 -5.91 8.27 4.04
CA LYS A 106 -7.07 7.38 4.13
C LYS A 106 -6.78 6.10 4.93
N ILE A 107 -5.58 5.55 4.79
CA ILE A 107 -5.13 4.38 5.57
C ILE A 107 -5.09 4.73 7.07
N VAL A 108 -4.48 5.85 7.42
CA VAL A 108 -4.34 6.31 8.81
C VAL A 108 -5.71 6.65 9.41
N ASP A 109 -6.57 7.35 8.67
CA ASP A 109 -7.93 7.69 9.12
C ASP A 109 -8.79 6.44 9.39
N ALA A 110 -8.56 5.36 8.64
CA ALA A 110 -9.25 4.09 8.84
C ALA A 110 -8.70 3.29 10.03
N ALA A 111 -7.45 3.52 10.46
CA ALA A 111 -6.78 2.79 11.53
C ALA A 111 -7.19 3.28 12.93
N VAL A 112 -8.48 3.45 13.17
CA VAL A 112 -9.06 4.09 14.36
C VAL A 112 -8.73 3.41 15.70
N ASN A 113 -8.29 2.16 15.68
CA ASN A 113 -7.89 1.41 16.86
C ASN A 113 -6.36 1.24 16.99
N SER A 114 -5.58 1.79 16.06
CA SER A 114 -4.13 1.85 16.19
C SER A 114 -3.74 2.82 17.32
N PRO A 115 -2.81 2.45 18.23
CA PRO A 115 -2.36 3.36 19.29
C PRO A 115 -1.49 4.50 18.76
N ASP A 116 -0.92 4.36 17.58
CA ASP A 116 0.00 5.31 16.95
C ASP A 116 -0.07 5.12 15.42
N ALA A 117 -0.85 5.96 14.74
CA ALA A 117 -1.02 5.90 13.29
C ALA A 117 -0.51 7.20 12.65
N GLU A 118 0.54 7.09 11.83
CA GLU A 118 1.25 8.23 11.26
C GLU A 118 1.28 8.18 9.72
N VAL A 119 1.24 9.38 9.10
CA VAL A 119 1.51 9.57 7.67
C VAL A 119 2.88 10.21 7.49
N LEU A 120 3.66 9.70 6.57
CA LEU A 120 4.90 10.33 6.12
C LEU A 120 4.87 10.51 4.60
N LEU A 121 4.94 11.77 4.14
CA LEU A 121 4.97 12.09 2.72
C LEU A 121 6.37 12.59 2.32
N LEU A 122 7.00 11.89 1.37
CA LEU A 122 8.34 12.22 0.89
C LEU A 122 8.28 13.15 -0.33
N ASP A 123 8.99 14.27 -0.24
CA ASP A 123 9.07 15.26 -1.33
C ASP A 123 9.78 14.65 -2.55
N GLY A 124 9.22 14.88 -3.74
CA GLY A 124 9.78 14.43 -5.01
C GLY A 124 9.74 12.93 -5.27
N ALA A 125 9.30 12.12 -4.30
CA ALA A 125 9.21 10.67 -4.45
C ALA A 125 8.04 10.29 -5.36
N ASP A 126 8.30 9.46 -6.37
CA ASP A 126 7.32 8.80 -7.22
C ASP A 126 6.84 7.47 -6.60
N HIS A 127 6.05 6.68 -7.34
CA HIS A 127 5.57 5.37 -6.88
C HIS A 127 6.69 4.38 -6.55
N THR A 128 7.82 4.49 -7.21
CA THR A 128 9.00 3.63 -7.03
C THR A 128 10.03 4.21 -6.06
N PHE A 129 9.71 5.36 -5.43
CA PHE A 129 10.62 6.11 -4.56
C PHE A 129 11.94 6.44 -5.27
N CYS A 130 11.85 6.81 -6.55
CA CYS A 130 12.97 7.21 -7.40
C CYS A 130 14.05 6.13 -7.61
N VAL A 131 13.74 4.85 -7.36
CA VAL A 131 14.70 3.74 -7.52
C VAL A 131 15.33 3.69 -8.92
N PHE A 132 14.60 4.13 -9.96
CA PHE A 132 15.09 4.14 -11.34
C PHE A 132 15.69 5.47 -11.79
N SER A 133 15.78 6.48 -10.92
CA SER A 133 16.29 7.82 -11.26
C SER A 133 17.81 7.89 -11.36
N GLY A 134 18.52 6.93 -10.78
CA GLY A 134 19.97 6.99 -10.58
C GLY A 134 20.40 7.84 -9.37
N ASP A 135 19.49 8.53 -8.69
CA ASP A 135 19.70 9.24 -7.43
C ASP A 135 19.03 8.45 -6.28
N ASP A 136 19.83 8.02 -5.34
CA ASP A 136 19.37 7.18 -4.22
C ASP A 136 18.97 7.98 -2.96
N THR A 137 18.92 9.31 -3.04
CA THR A 137 18.65 10.21 -1.90
C THR A 137 17.29 9.91 -1.28
N VAL A 138 16.23 9.82 -2.09
CA VAL A 138 14.87 9.50 -1.64
C VAL A 138 14.82 8.11 -1.04
N LEU A 139 15.45 7.12 -1.70
CA LEU A 139 15.47 5.75 -1.21
C LEU A 139 16.19 5.62 0.13
N LYS A 140 17.31 6.34 0.33
CA LYS A 140 18.04 6.36 1.61
C LYS A 140 17.17 6.94 2.73
N THR A 141 16.46 8.03 2.46
CA THR A 141 15.52 8.64 3.41
C THR A 141 14.41 7.65 3.76
N LEU A 142 13.76 7.03 2.78
CA LEU A 142 12.71 6.03 2.97
C LEU A 142 13.18 4.85 3.84
N VAL A 143 14.38 4.33 3.56
CA VAL A 143 14.96 3.21 4.33
C VAL A 143 15.27 3.66 5.77
N GLN A 144 15.82 4.87 5.97
CA GLN A 144 16.12 5.39 7.29
C GLN A 144 14.84 5.58 8.13
N ASP A 145 13.80 6.18 7.55
CA ASP A 145 12.52 6.38 8.21
C ASP A 145 11.86 5.04 8.58
N THR A 146 11.98 4.04 7.70
CA THR A 146 11.52 2.66 7.97
C THR A 146 12.25 2.03 9.15
N ILE A 147 13.59 2.17 9.20
CA ILE A 147 14.43 1.67 10.30
C ILE A 147 14.04 2.35 11.61
N ASP A 148 13.87 3.66 11.60
CA ASP A 148 13.55 4.44 12.80
C ASP A 148 12.16 4.10 13.31
N TRP A 149 11.18 3.91 12.41
CA TRP A 149 9.86 3.42 12.77
C TRP A 149 9.91 2.06 13.48
N PHE A 150 10.56 1.08 12.87
CA PHE A 150 10.64 -0.26 13.48
C PHE A 150 11.47 -0.29 14.76
N LYS A 151 12.50 0.55 14.91
CA LYS A 151 13.21 0.71 16.19
C LYS A 151 12.33 1.31 17.29
N LYS A 152 11.38 2.20 16.91
CA LYS A 152 10.43 2.81 17.85
C LYS A 152 9.36 1.83 18.30
N THR A 153 8.94 0.88 17.41
CA THR A 153 7.69 0.12 17.57
C THR A 153 7.88 -1.38 17.79
N LEU A 154 9.10 -1.92 17.65
CA LEU A 154 9.45 -3.33 17.90
C LEU A 154 10.30 -3.48 19.16
#